data_86d4b80568767731a13e4b6e2621c402
#
_entry.id   86d4b80568767731a13e4b6e2621c402
#
_cell.length_a   1.000
_cell.length_b   1.000
_cell.length_c   1.000
_cell.angle_alpha   90.00
_cell.angle_beta   90.00
_cell.angle_gamma   90.00
#
_symmetry.space_group_name_H-M   'P 1'
#
loop_
_entity.id
_entity.type
_entity.pdbx_description
1 polymer ?
#
loop_
_entity_poly.entity_id
_entity_poly.type
_entity_poly.pdbx_seq_one_letter_code
_entity_poly.pdbx_strand_id
1 'polypeptide(L)'
;MSTPKDAFEKAIKIAGSKSALARNLDITPWALSKWNFDKIPEERCLPIEKFTKGIVRAEQLRPDINWVYVRSTQNSKEAVI
;
A
#
# COMPACT_ATOMS: atom_id res chain seq x y z
N MET A 1 5.72 1.91 18.17
CA MET A 1 4.71 1.46 17.19
C MET A 1 4.88 2.22 15.90
N SER A 2 4.73 1.54 14.79
CA SER A 2 4.89 2.20 13.49
C SER A 2 3.60 2.94 13.10
N THR A 3 3.78 4.16 12.59
CA THR A 3 2.68 4.94 12.05
C THR A 3 2.49 4.60 10.58
N PRO A 4 1.38 4.99 9.94
CA PRO A 4 1.24 4.81 8.49
C PRO A 4 2.38 5.42 7.71
N LYS A 5 2.87 6.57 8.13
CA LYS A 5 4.01 7.23 7.50
C LYS A 5 5.27 6.37 7.61
N ASP A 6 5.53 5.80 8.78
CA ASP A 6 6.70 4.92 8.98
C ASP A 6 6.62 3.69 8.08
N ALA A 7 5.45 3.09 7.97
CA ALA A 7 5.25 1.94 7.10
C ALA A 7 5.51 2.29 5.65
N PHE A 8 5.03 3.45 5.21
CA PHE A 8 5.23 3.91 3.85
C PHE A 8 6.71 4.19 3.57
N GLU A 9 7.40 4.82 4.52
CA GLU A 9 8.84 5.07 4.38
C GLU A 9 9.63 3.76 4.27
N LYS A 10 9.18 2.73 4.99
CA LYS A 10 9.81 1.41 4.87
C LYS A 10 9.62 0.84 3.48
N ALA A 11 8.44 1.02 2.88
CA ALA A 11 8.19 0.59 1.51
C ALA A 11 9.10 1.33 0.52
N ILE A 12 9.33 2.63 0.75
CA ILE A 12 10.24 3.41 -0.06
C ILE A 12 11.65 2.84 0.01
N LYS A 13 12.11 2.50 1.21
CA LYS A 13 13.44 1.90 1.40
C LYS A 13 13.57 0.57 0.68
N ILE A 14 12.54 -0.26 0.73
CA ILE A 14 12.53 -1.55 0.04
C ILE A 14 12.63 -1.35 -1.46
N ALA A 15 11.93 -0.35 -1.99
CA ALA A 15 11.97 -0.04 -3.42
C ALA A 15 13.29 0.63 -3.83
N GLY A 16 13.93 1.33 -2.91
CA GLY A 16 15.17 2.06 -3.17
C GLY A 16 14.98 3.57 -3.22
N SER A 17 13.85 4.04 -3.65
CA SER A 17 13.54 5.48 -3.71
C SER A 17 12.03 5.65 -3.95
N LYS A 18 11.55 6.90 -3.79
CA LYS A 18 10.16 7.23 -4.11
C LYS A 18 9.85 6.97 -5.57
N SER A 19 10.77 7.32 -6.46
CA SER A 19 10.58 7.10 -7.90
C SER A 19 10.48 5.61 -8.21
N ALA A 20 11.31 4.79 -7.57
CA ALA A 20 11.27 3.35 -7.77
C ALA A 20 9.94 2.77 -7.26
N LEU A 21 9.47 3.23 -6.10
CA LEU A 21 8.19 2.77 -5.58
C LEU A 21 7.04 3.15 -6.50
N ALA A 22 7.03 4.40 -6.98
CA ALA A 22 6.00 4.86 -7.91
C ALA A 22 5.98 4.00 -9.17
N ARG A 23 7.14 3.69 -9.71
CA ARG A 23 7.26 2.85 -10.89
C ARG A 23 6.68 1.46 -10.65
N ASN A 24 6.94 0.89 -9.49
CA ASN A 24 6.40 -0.43 -9.13
C ASN A 24 4.90 -0.41 -8.91
N LEU A 25 4.34 0.76 -8.57
CA LEU A 25 2.90 0.93 -8.41
C LEU A 25 2.22 1.41 -9.70
N ASP A 26 2.99 1.56 -10.77
CA ASP A 26 2.49 2.02 -12.06
C ASP A 26 1.88 3.42 -12.00
N ILE A 27 2.52 4.30 -11.24
CA ILE A 27 2.13 5.71 -11.14
C ILE A 27 3.37 6.58 -11.31
N THR A 28 3.16 7.88 -11.55
CA THR A 28 4.28 8.80 -11.67
C THR A 28 4.79 9.20 -10.28
N PRO A 29 6.10 9.55 -10.15
CA PRO A 29 6.62 10.06 -8.90
C PRO A 29 5.88 11.31 -8.42
N TRP A 30 5.42 12.14 -9.35
CA TRP A 30 4.64 13.33 -9.02
C TRP A 30 3.32 12.96 -8.34
N ALA A 31 2.62 11.98 -8.88
CA ALA A 31 1.36 11.50 -8.31
C ALA A 31 1.58 10.95 -6.90
N LEU A 32 2.64 10.17 -6.71
CA LEU A 32 2.97 9.62 -5.40
C LEU A 32 3.26 10.74 -4.39
N SER A 33 3.96 11.78 -4.80
CA SER A 33 4.32 12.89 -3.92
C SER A 33 3.11 13.69 -3.45
N LYS A 34 1.97 13.56 -4.13
CA LYS A 34 0.73 14.23 -3.73
C LYS A 34 -0.04 13.49 -2.65
N TRP A 35 0.33 12.25 -2.36
CA TRP A 35 -0.37 11.47 -1.34
C TRP A 35 -0.12 12.04 0.05
N ASN A 36 -1.14 11.93 0.91
CA ASN A 36 -0.97 12.15 2.34
C ASN A 36 -0.36 10.87 2.92
N PHE A 37 0.89 10.95 3.38
CA PHE A 37 1.62 9.77 3.85
C PHE A 37 1.05 9.19 5.15
N ASP A 38 0.20 9.96 5.85
CA ASP A 38 -0.51 9.45 7.01
C ASP A 38 -1.82 8.77 6.62
N LYS A 39 -2.21 8.89 5.35
CA LYS A 39 -3.46 8.32 4.86
C LYS A 39 -3.29 7.88 3.41
N ILE A 40 -2.57 6.78 3.24
CA ILE A 40 -2.29 6.21 1.91
C ILE A 40 -3.61 5.79 1.26
N PRO A 41 -3.81 6.04 -0.04
CA PRO A 41 -5.03 5.61 -0.72
C PRO A 41 -5.29 4.11 -0.51
N GLU A 42 -6.53 3.79 -0.17
CA GLU A 42 -6.92 2.40 0.10
C GLU A 42 -6.54 1.46 -1.05
N GLU A 43 -6.78 1.90 -2.27
CA GLU A 43 -6.54 1.10 -3.46
C GLU A 43 -5.05 0.80 -3.71
N ARG A 44 -4.15 1.53 -3.03
CA ARG A 44 -2.71 1.34 -3.19
C ARG A 44 -2.09 0.52 -2.07
N CYS A 45 -2.82 0.30 -0.98
CA CYS A 45 -2.27 -0.41 0.18
C CYS A 45 -1.94 -1.87 -0.13
N LEU A 46 -2.85 -2.60 -0.75
CA LEU A 46 -2.61 -4.00 -1.11
C LEU A 46 -1.51 -4.15 -2.15
N PRO A 47 -1.44 -3.32 -3.21
CA PRO A 47 -0.29 -3.35 -4.11
C PRO A 47 1.04 -3.14 -3.41
N ILE A 48 1.11 -2.23 -2.44
CA ILE A 48 2.34 -1.99 -1.67
C ILE A 48 2.68 -3.23 -0.84
N GLU A 49 1.70 -3.82 -0.19
CA GLU A 49 1.90 -5.05 0.58
C GLU A 49 2.43 -6.16 -0.32
N LYS A 50 1.85 -6.33 -1.49
CA LYS A 50 2.28 -7.34 -2.45
C LYS A 50 3.70 -7.08 -2.93
N PHE A 51 4.01 -5.83 -3.27
CA PHE A 51 5.35 -5.45 -3.73
C PHE A 51 6.40 -5.75 -2.67
N THR A 52 6.10 -5.44 -1.40
CA THR A 52 7.04 -5.66 -0.30
C THR A 52 7.02 -7.09 0.24
N LYS A 53 6.24 -7.98 -0.38
CA LYS A 53 6.09 -9.39 0.01
C LYS A 53 5.64 -9.52 1.47
N GLY A 54 4.75 -8.63 1.90
CA GLY A 54 4.19 -8.68 3.24
C GLY A 54 5.04 -8.02 4.31
N ILE A 55 6.21 -7.49 3.98
CA ILE A 55 7.04 -6.78 4.95
C ILE A 55 6.33 -5.50 5.42
N VAL A 56 5.70 -4.80 4.47
CA VAL A 56 4.82 -3.67 4.77
C VAL A 56 3.40 -4.11 4.48
N ARG A 57 2.56 -4.13 5.51
CA ARG A 57 1.20 -4.64 5.37
C ARG A 57 0.20 -3.50 5.21
N ALA A 58 -0.90 -3.79 4.51
CA ALA A 58 -1.97 -2.82 4.32
C ALA A 58 -2.51 -2.31 5.66
N GLU A 59 -2.58 -3.18 6.67
CA GLU A 59 -3.00 -2.79 8.01
C GLU A 59 -2.09 -1.75 8.65
N GLN A 60 -0.82 -1.77 8.29
CA GLN A 60 0.14 -0.78 8.80
C GLN A 60 -0.02 0.56 8.09
N LEU A 61 -0.41 0.53 6.80
CA LEU A 61 -0.61 1.73 6.01
C LEU A 61 -1.95 2.41 6.31
N ARG A 62 -2.98 1.63 6.54
CA ARG A 62 -4.33 2.14 6.84
C ARG A 62 -4.98 1.29 7.93
N PRO A 63 -4.61 1.49 9.19
CA PRO A 63 -5.20 0.70 10.30
C PRO A 63 -6.68 0.99 10.53
N ASP A 64 -7.22 2.05 9.94
CA ASP A 64 -8.62 2.42 10.06
C ASP A 64 -9.54 1.62 9.14
N ILE A 65 -8.97 0.81 8.22
CA ILE A 65 -9.75 0.02 7.27
C ILE A 65 -9.85 -1.43 7.77
N ASN A 66 -11.03 -2.03 7.59
CA ASN A 66 -11.20 -3.44 7.91
C ASN A 66 -10.67 -4.30 6.75
N TRP A 67 -9.39 -4.62 6.82
CA TRP A 67 -8.71 -5.36 5.76
C TRP A 67 -9.18 -6.79 5.63
N VAL A 68 -9.65 -7.39 6.72
CA VAL A 68 -10.21 -8.74 6.66
C VAL A 68 -11.41 -8.75 5.72
N TYR A 69 -12.28 -7.76 5.85
CA TYR A 69 -13.45 -7.63 4.98
C TYR A 69 -13.05 -7.34 3.53
N VAL A 70 -12.09 -6.43 3.34
CA VAL A 70 -11.62 -6.06 2.00
C VAL A 70 -11.05 -7.28 1.29
N ARG A 71 -10.23 -8.06 1.97
CA ARG A 71 -9.63 -9.27 1.39
C ARG A 71 -10.68 -10.31 1.04
N SER A 72 -11.67 -10.49 1.92
CA SER A 72 -12.78 -11.42 1.66
C SER A 72 -13.59 -10.99 0.43
N THR A 73 -13.85 -9.70 0.31
CA THR A 73 -14.62 -9.16 -0.81
C THR A 73 -13.88 -9.38 -2.13
N GLN A 74 -12.57 -9.16 -2.14
CA GLN A 74 -11.77 -9.39 -3.34
C GLN A 74 -11.77 -10.87 -3.74
N ASN A 75 -11.61 -11.75 -2.77
CA ASN A 75 -11.66 -13.19 -3.02
C ASN A 75 -13.03 -13.60 -3.56
N SER A 76 -14.10 -13.04 -3.02
CA SER A 76 -15.45 -13.33 -3.49
C SER A 76 -15.66 -12.91 -4.93
N LYS A 77 -15.11 -11.76 -5.32
CA LYS A 77 -15.19 -11.30 -6.70
C LYS A 77 -14.49 -12.27 -7.64
N GLU A 78 -13.33 -12.73 -7.26
CA GLU A 78 -12.58 -13.68 -8.07
C GLU A 78 -13.33 -14.99 -8.21
N ALA A 79 -13.97 -15.44 -7.14
CA ALA A 79 -14.74 -16.68 -7.14
C ALA A 79 -15.97 -16.60 -8.03
N VAL A 80 -16.57 -15.43 -8.16
CA VAL A 80 -17.77 -15.24 -8.96
C VAL A 80 -17.47 -15.23 -10.45
N ILE A 81 -16.30 -14.79 -10.80
CA ILE A 81 -15.88 -14.72 -12.21
C ILE A 81 -15.46 -16.11 -12.70
#